data_69a027a1ebb53c1467c68d76fb3c5275
#
_entry.id   69a027a1ebb53c1467c68d76fb3c5275
#
_cell.length_a   1.000
_cell.length_b   1.000
_cell.length_c   1.000
_cell.angle_alpha   90.00
_cell.angle_beta   90.00
_cell.angle_gamma   90.00
#
_symmetry.space_group_name_H-M   'P 1'
#
loop_
_entity.id
_entity.type
_entity.pdbx_description
1 polymer ?
#
loop_
_entity_poly.entity_id
_entity_poly.type
_entity_poly.pdbx_seq_one_letter_code
_entity_poly.pdbx_strand_id
1 'polypeptide(L)'
;ADSFAIAMGGASYYRNRVNKYLSEGKSQKDSENQAFLDFQEIAEETQQSSRPDLISQQQAGVLGRVILAWGNTPMQMTRLTKKALSDLVNRRGDTKANISRILYYGFVQNIIFGTLQTGLGFLIFGHDEEEEKTDAKQAYMLNGVLDTLLRGTGVWGAAVATLKNVIMQSYEELGKGYGKKDYSRISQKVFDLSPPLGSKHRKIMNAVKGYDYNRDVIKKMDHGINNPGWNVFTSVVEGVTNAPVDRALRKTQNVDLAIRGNIEPWQRAAL
;
A
#
# COMPACT_ATOMS: atom_id res chain seq x y z
N ALA A 1 -12.07 -0.42 -3.16
CA ALA A 1 -11.36 -1.63 -2.73
C ALA A 1 -12.08 -2.30 -1.57
N ASP A 2 -12.46 -1.56 -0.52
CA ASP A 2 -13.11 -2.12 0.69
C ASP A 2 -14.46 -2.77 0.38
N SER A 3 -15.30 -2.11 -0.43
CA SER A 3 -16.61 -2.66 -0.83
C SER A 3 -16.51 -4.00 -1.56
N PHE A 4 -15.46 -4.19 -2.37
CA PHE A 4 -15.24 -5.44 -3.09
C PHE A 4 -14.76 -6.56 -2.14
N ALA A 5 -13.83 -6.24 -1.22
CA ALA A 5 -13.36 -7.19 -0.21
C ALA A 5 -14.49 -7.63 0.74
N ILE A 6 -15.37 -6.69 1.14
CA ILE A 6 -16.56 -6.98 1.95
C ILE A 6 -17.55 -7.85 1.18
N ALA A 7 -17.82 -7.51 -0.10
CA ALA A 7 -18.79 -8.28 -0.90
C ALA A 7 -18.32 -9.72 -1.13
N MET A 8 -17.05 -9.93 -1.48
CA MET A 8 -16.52 -11.26 -1.80
C MET A 8 -16.19 -12.08 -0.54
N GLY A 9 -15.38 -11.52 0.36
CA GLY A 9 -14.98 -12.20 1.60
C GLY A 9 -16.11 -12.32 2.61
N GLY A 10 -16.89 -11.26 2.76
CA GLY A 10 -18.03 -11.21 3.68
C GLY A 10 -19.15 -12.14 3.31
N ALA A 11 -19.50 -12.25 2.03
CA ALA A 11 -20.52 -13.18 1.56
C ALA A 11 -20.12 -14.64 1.85
N SER A 12 -18.86 -15.00 1.62
CA SER A 12 -18.36 -16.35 1.92
C SER A 12 -18.37 -16.65 3.42
N TYR A 13 -17.95 -15.68 4.24
CA TYR A 13 -17.97 -15.82 5.70
C TYR A 13 -19.40 -15.97 6.21
N TYR A 14 -20.31 -15.09 5.81
CA TYR A 14 -21.72 -15.15 6.18
C TYR A 14 -22.34 -16.51 5.85
N ARG A 15 -22.16 -16.97 4.61
CA ARG A 15 -22.68 -18.27 4.16
C ARG A 15 -22.15 -19.44 4.99
N ASN A 16 -20.86 -19.43 5.29
CA ASN A 16 -20.24 -20.46 6.13
C ASN A 16 -20.80 -20.44 7.55
N ARG A 17 -21.08 -19.27 8.11
CA ARG A 17 -21.67 -19.12 9.45
C ARG A 17 -23.13 -19.61 9.47
N VAL A 18 -23.93 -19.25 8.46
CA VAL A 18 -25.30 -19.78 8.34
C VAL A 18 -25.29 -21.31 8.30
N ASN A 19 -24.46 -21.91 7.45
CA ASN A 19 -24.34 -23.35 7.36
C ASN A 19 -23.92 -24.00 8.69
N LYS A 20 -22.99 -23.39 9.41
CA LYS A 20 -22.57 -23.85 10.74
C LYS A 20 -23.76 -23.88 11.71
N TYR A 21 -24.49 -22.77 11.82
CA TYR A 21 -25.62 -22.67 12.76
C TYR A 21 -26.77 -23.60 12.40
N LEU A 22 -27.04 -23.84 11.11
CA LEU A 22 -27.98 -24.84 10.67
C LEU A 22 -27.54 -26.27 11.07
N SER A 23 -26.24 -26.57 10.96
CA SER A 23 -25.71 -27.88 11.39
C SER A 23 -25.76 -28.06 12.92
N GLU A 24 -25.79 -26.98 13.68
CA GLU A 24 -25.99 -26.97 15.14
C GLU A 24 -27.46 -27.07 15.54
N GLY A 25 -28.38 -27.17 14.56
CA GLY A 25 -29.81 -27.37 14.81
C GLY A 25 -30.63 -26.11 15.05
N LYS A 26 -30.07 -24.91 14.77
CA LYS A 26 -30.82 -23.65 14.86
C LYS A 26 -31.80 -23.50 13.69
N SER A 27 -32.86 -22.71 13.90
CA SER A 27 -33.78 -22.36 12.81
C SER A 27 -33.07 -21.56 11.72
N GLN A 28 -33.60 -21.57 10.49
CA GLN A 28 -33.05 -20.79 9.38
C GLN A 28 -32.92 -19.32 9.73
N LYS A 29 -33.99 -18.74 10.29
CA LYS A 29 -34.03 -17.29 10.66
C LYS A 29 -33.02 -16.93 11.76
N ASP A 30 -32.89 -17.78 12.78
CA ASP A 30 -31.93 -17.55 13.85
C ASP A 30 -30.49 -17.71 13.36
N SER A 31 -30.25 -18.68 12.46
CA SER A 31 -28.95 -18.90 11.83
C SER A 31 -28.51 -17.69 10.98
N GLU A 32 -29.41 -17.13 10.19
CA GLU A 32 -29.16 -15.95 9.39
C GLU A 32 -28.90 -14.70 10.26
N ASN A 33 -29.70 -14.46 11.28
CA ASN A 33 -29.52 -13.35 12.19
C ASN A 33 -28.17 -13.45 12.94
N GLN A 34 -27.86 -14.61 13.48
CA GLN A 34 -26.62 -14.81 14.20
C GLN A 34 -25.39 -14.68 13.29
N ALA A 35 -25.47 -15.26 12.08
CA ALA A 35 -24.42 -15.13 11.08
C ALA A 35 -24.20 -13.66 10.63
N PHE A 36 -25.27 -12.87 10.60
CA PHE A 36 -25.16 -11.44 10.28
C PHE A 36 -24.47 -10.65 11.40
N LEU A 37 -24.79 -10.95 12.65
CA LEU A 37 -24.10 -10.33 13.81
C LEU A 37 -22.60 -10.71 13.82
N ASP A 38 -22.27 -11.98 13.61
CA ASP A 38 -20.89 -12.46 13.50
C ASP A 38 -20.15 -11.76 12.34
N PHE A 39 -20.86 -11.53 11.22
CA PHE A 39 -20.29 -10.81 10.09
C PHE A 39 -20.02 -9.34 10.42
N GLN A 40 -20.94 -8.66 11.11
CA GLN A 40 -20.72 -7.29 11.55
C GLN A 40 -19.53 -7.21 12.51
N GLU A 41 -19.44 -8.11 13.49
CA GLU A 41 -18.34 -8.13 14.44
C GLU A 41 -16.98 -8.33 13.74
N ILE A 42 -16.87 -9.32 12.85
CA ILE A 42 -15.62 -9.57 12.12
C ILE A 42 -15.26 -8.42 11.16
N ALA A 43 -16.28 -7.80 10.54
CA ALA A 43 -16.06 -6.65 9.68
C ALA A 43 -15.52 -5.45 10.47
N GLU A 44 -16.04 -5.18 11.67
CA GLU A 44 -15.52 -4.14 12.56
C GLU A 44 -14.12 -4.48 13.09
N GLU A 45 -13.84 -5.74 13.39
CA GLU A 45 -12.52 -6.18 13.84
C GLU A 45 -11.45 -6.10 12.75
N THR A 46 -11.81 -6.37 11.50
CA THR A 46 -10.84 -6.51 10.40
C THR A 46 -10.69 -5.28 9.54
N GLN A 47 -11.68 -4.38 9.55
CA GLN A 47 -11.62 -3.15 8.75
C GLN A 47 -10.88 -2.02 9.46
N GLN A 48 -10.32 -1.12 8.63
CA GLN A 48 -9.75 0.13 9.13
C GLN A 48 -10.86 0.99 9.69
N SER A 49 -10.89 1.12 11.01
CA SER A 49 -11.82 2.03 11.66
C SER A 49 -11.15 3.36 11.96
N SER A 50 -11.83 4.46 11.64
CA SER A 50 -11.48 5.80 12.10
C SER A 50 -12.05 6.11 13.49
N ARG A 51 -12.75 5.16 14.11
CA ARG A 51 -13.33 5.33 15.46
C ARG A 51 -12.23 5.53 16.48
N PRO A 52 -12.36 6.53 17.37
CA PRO A 52 -11.32 6.84 18.37
C PRO A 52 -10.98 5.70 19.32
N ASP A 53 -11.95 4.82 19.61
CA ASP A 53 -11.80 3.65 20.48
C ASP A 53 -11.02 2.49 19.83
N LEU A 54 -10.95 2.47 18.50
CA LEU A 54 -10.24 1.46 17.71
C LEU A 54 -8.88 1.95 17.19
N ILE A 55 -8.58 3.24 17.33
CA ILE A 55 -7.29 3.81 16.96
C ILE A 55 -6.26 3.48 18.05
N SER A 56 -5.07 3.07 17.65
CA SER A 56 -3.96 2.88 18.57
C SER A 56 -3.62 4.18 19.33
N GLN A 57 -3.33 4.09 20.63
CA GLN A 57 -2.85 5.23 21.42
C GLN A 57 -1.62 5.91 20.79
N GLN A 58 -0.78 5.16 20.08
CA GLN A 58 0.35 5.70 19.34
C GLN A 58 -0.08 6.65 18.21
N GLN A 59 -1.29 6.49 17.68
CA GLN A 59 -1.88 7.37 16.66
C GLN A 59 -2.68 8.54 17.25
N ALA A 60 -2.86 8.60 18.55
CA ALA A 60 -3.57 9.72 19.20
C ALA A 60 -2.81 11.04 19.04
N GLY A 61 -1.46 11.01 19.07
CA GLY A 61 -0.60 12.18 18.87
C GLY A 61 -0.39 12.53 17.39
N VAL A 62 -0.07 13.80 17.12
CA VAL A 62 0.16 14.31 15.77
C VAL A 62 1.28 13.54 15.05
N LEU A 63 2.42 13.33 15.71
CA LEU A 63 3.55 12.55 15.15
C LEU A 63 3.15 11.12 14.85
N GLY A 64 2.42 10.46 15.76
CA GLY A 64 1.92 9.11 15.54
C GLY A 64 0.99 9.03 14.33
N ARG A 65 0.10 10.00 14.12
CA ARG A 65 -0.77 10.06 12.93
C ARG A 65 0.01 10.20 11.64
N VAL A 66 1.07 11.00 11.63
CA VAL A 66 1.90 11.24 10.45
C VAL A 66 2.75 10.01 10.12
N ILE A 67 3.39 9.39 11.13
CA ILE A 67 4.27 8.22 10.94
C ILE A 67 3.45 6.96 10.63
N LEU A 68 2.34 6.75 11.36
CA LEU A 68 1.49 5.56 11.23
C LEU A 68 0.30 5.79 10.30
N ALA A 69 0.30 6.86 9.51
CA ALA A 69 -0.67 7.02 8.44
C ALA A 69 -0.62 5.76 7.54
N TRP A 70 -1.78 5.16 7.28
CA TRP A 70 -1.92 3.87 6.58
C TRP A 70 -1.38 2.64 7.36
N GLY A 71 -0.89 2.83 8.60
CA GLY A 71 -0.39 1.76 9.46
C GLY A 71 -1.50 0.97 10.17
N ASN A 72 -2.77 1.36 10.05
CA ASN A 72 -3.88 0.72 10.76
C ASN A 72 -3.99 -0.78 10.47
N THR A 73 -3.96 -1.17 9.21
CA THR A 73 -4.07 -2.57 8.82
C THR A 73 -2.91 -3.43 9.36
N PRO A 74 -1.63 -3.08 9.16
CA PRO A 74 -0.52 -3.82 9.77
C PRO A 74 -0.60 -3.89 11.29
N MET A 75 -0.97 -2.80 11.95
CA MET A 75 -1.09 -2.76 13.42
C MET A 75 -2.24 -3.65 13.92
N GLN A 76 -3.35 -3.66 13.22
CA GLN A 76 -4.49 -4.53 13.54
C GLN A 76 -4.13 -6.00 13.37
N MET A 77 -3.46 -6.37 12.27
CA MET A 77 -3.00 -7.74 12.03
C MET A 77 -2.01 -8.19 13.11
N THR A 78 -1.07 -7.32 13.48
CA THR A 78 -0.15 -7.60 14.59
C THR A 78 -0.88 -7.79 15.92
N ARG A 79 -1.93 -6.99 16.19
CA ARG A 79 -2.76 -7.14 17.39
C ARG A 79 -3.50 -8.47 17.40
N LEU A 80 -4.12 -8.87 16.28
CA LEU A 80 -4.80 -10.15 16.14
C LEU A 80 -3.83 -11.33 16.30
N THR A 81 -2.65 -11.24 15.71
CA THR A 81 -1.59 -12.24 15.85
C THR A 81 -1.12 -12.35 17.31
N LYS A 82 -0.87 -11.22 17.98
CA LYS A 82 -0.51 -11.18 19.41
C LYS A 82 -1.58 -11.79 20.29
N LYS A 83 -2.87 -11.45 20.05
CA LYS A 83 -4.00 -12.03 20.78
C LYS A 83 -4.03 -13.54 20.63
N ALA A 84 -3.96 -14.05 19.38
CA ALA A 84 -3.97 -15.47 19.11
C ALA A 84 -2.75 -16.19 19.71
N LEU A 85 -1.57 -15.58 19.72
CA LEU A 85 -0.38 -16.11 20.38
C LEU A 85 -0.54 -16.15 21.91
N SER A 86 -1.07 -15.09 22.50
CA SER A 86 -1.37 -15.04 23.93
C SER A 86 -2.39 -16.10 24.34
N ASP A 87 -3.44 -16.29 23.54
CA ASP A 87 -4.47 -17.31 23.78
C ASP A 87 -3.89 -18.72 23.64
N LEU A 88 -2.98 -18.93 22.68
CA LEU A 88 -2.29 -20.20 22.51
C LEU A 88 -1.38 -20.52 23.71
N VAL A 89 -0.55 -19.57 24.14
CA VAL A 89 0.35 -19.72 25.31
C VAL A 89 -0.42 -19.96 26.60
N ASN A 90 -1.52 -19.23 26.79
CA ASN A 90 -2.36 -19.35 27.98
C ASN A 90 -3.42 -20.47 27.87
N ARG A 91 -3.38 -21.29 26.81
CA ARG A 91 -4.31 -22.40 26.55
C ARG A 91 -5.77 -21.94 26.53
N ARG A 92 -6.05 -20.77 25.98
CA ARG A 92 -7.40 -20.22 25.86
C ARG A 92 -7.96 -20.51 24.47
N GLY A 93 -9.21 -20.94 24.44
CA GLY A 93 -9.92 -21.26 23.19
C GLY A 93 -9.39 -22.49 22.45
N ASP A 94 -9.75 -22.61 21.17
CA ASP A 94 -9.30 -23.72 20.33
C ASP A 94 -7.88 -23.48 19.80
N THR A 95 -6.99 -24.42 20.14
CA THR A 95 -5.57 -24.41 19.71
C THR A 95 -5.43 -24.35 18.20
N LYS A 96 -6.24 -25.11 17.43
CA LYS A 96 -6.17 -25.12 15.96
C LYS A 96 -6.59 -23.77 15.39
N ALA A 97 -7.65 -23.18 15.93
CA ALA A 97 -8.10 -21.86 15.51
C ALA A 97 -7.06 -20.77 15.81
N ASN A 98 -6.40 -20.82 16.96
CA ASN A 98 -5.34 -19.88 17.32
C ASN A 98 -4.11 -20.02 16.41
N ILE A 99 -3.67 -21.24 16.12
CA ILE A 99 -2.57 -21.50 15.18
C ILE A 99 -2.95 -20.99 13.78
N SER A 100 -4.17 -21.27 13.30
CA SER A 100 -4.65 -20.80 12.01
C SER A 100 -4.66 -19.27 11.92
N ARG A 101 -5.09 -18.56 12.97
CA ARG A 101 -5.07 -17.10 13.04
C ARG A 101 -3.64 -16.55 13.01
N ILE A 102 -2.70 -17.15 13.74
CA ILE A 102 -1.29 -16.73 13.73
C ILE A 102 -0.72 -16.89 12.34
N LEU A 103 -0.93 -18.01 11.68
CA LEU A 103 -0.45 -18.26 10.32
C LEU A 103 -1.10 -17.29 9.31
N TYR A 104 -2.40 -17.10 9.41
CA TYR A 104 -3.12 -16.23 8.48
C TYR A 104 -2.72 -14.77 8.62
N TYR A 105 -2.84 -14.18 9.81
CA TYR A 105 -2.56 -12.76 10.02
C TYR A 105 -1.07 -12.44 10.08
N GLY A 106 -0.23 -13.37 10.53
CA GLY A 106 1.21 -13.18 10.61
C GLY A 106 1.94 -13.37 9.28
N PHE A 107 1.48 -14.31 8.43
CA PHE A 107 2.22 -14.68 7.23
C PHE A 107 1.36 -14.63 5.96
N VAL A 108 0.28 -15.40 5.88
CA VAL A 108 -0.48 -15.61 4.63
C VAL A 108 -0.99 -14.29 4.07
N GLN A 109 -1.58 -13.46 4.89
CA GLN A 109 -2.12 -12.17 4.46
C GLN A 109 -1.04 -11.24 3.95
N ASN A 110 0.12 -11.18 4.61
CA ASN A 110 1.26 -10.37 4.17
C ASN A 110 1.83 -10.87 2.83
N ILE A 111 1.88 -12.19 2.62
CA ILE A 111 2.29 -12.78 1.34
C ILE A 111 1.29 -12.45 0.25
N ILE A 112 -0.03 -12.59 0.50
CA ILE A 112 -1.08 -12.25 -0.47
C ILE A 112 -0.96 -10.79 -0.89
N PHE A 113 -0.85 -9.86 0.06
CA PHE A 113 -0.70 -8.44 -0.26
C PHE A 113 0.59 -8.14 -1.01
N GLY A 114 1.71 -8.75 -0.61
CA GLY A 114 2.99 -8.63 -1.32
C GLY A 114 2.91 -9.15 -2.75
N THR A 115 2.27 -10.30 -2.96
CA THR A 115 2.09 -10.92 -4.27
C THR A 115 1.15 -10.09 -5.16
N LEU A 116 0.04 -9.60 -4.61
CA LEU A 116 -0.88 -8.72 -5.33
C LEU A 116 -0.19 -7.41 -5.74
N GLN A 117 0.61 -6.82 -4.86
CA GLN A 117 1.34 -5.58 -5.14
C GLN A 117 2.38 -5.80 -6.25
N THR A 118 3.09 -6.92 -6.22
CA THR A 118 4.05 -7.31 -7.25
C THR A 118 3.32 -7.65 -8.55
N GLY A 119 2.24 -8.44 -8.51
CA GLY A 119 1.45 -8.81 -9.68
C GLY A 119 0.81 -7.62 -10.38
N LEU A 120 0.27 -6.65 -9.64
CA LEU A 120 -0.23 -5.40 -10.19
C LEU A 120 0.89 -4.57 -10.81
N GLY A 121 2.08 -4.55 -10.20
CA GLY A 121 3.27 -3.94 -10.79
C GLY A 121 3.62 -4.53 -12.16
N PHE A 122 3.56 -5.85 -12.29
CA PHE A 122 3.78 -6.53 -13.58
C PHE A 122 2.73 -6.17 -14.63
N LEU A 123 1.46 -6.14 -14.25
CA LEU A 123 0.38 -5.81 -15.18
C LEU A 123 0.44 -4.34 -15.67
N ILE A 124 0.90 -3.43 -14.83
CA ILE A 124 0.94 -1.99 -15.15
C ILE A 124 2.21 -1.61 -15.92
N PHE A 125 3.36 -2.18 -15.55
CA PHE A 125 4.67 -1.75 -16.07
C PHE A 125 5.28 -2.68 -17.11
N GLY A 126 4.56 -3.73 -17.53
CA GLY A 126 4.99 -4.62 -18.61
C GLY A 126 6.05 -5.63 -18.20
N HIS A 127 6.23 -6.56 -19.09
CA HIS A 127 7.13 -7.71 -18.94
C HIS A 127 8.36 -7.43 -19.80
N ASP A 128 9.39 -6.85 -19.22
CA ASP A 128 10.70 -6.85 -19.88
C ASP A 128 11.75 -7.49 -18.98
N GLU A 129 12.17 -8.66 -19.45
CA GLU A 129 13.44 -9.35 -19.25
C GLU A 129 13.76 -10.08 -17.92
N GLU A 130 13.86 -11.40 -18.07
CA GLU A 130 14.92 -12.34 -17.70
C GLU A 130 15.04 -12.89 -16.26
N GLU A 131 15.42 -14.18 -16.20
CA GLU A 131 15.56 -15.02 -15.01
C GLU A 131 16.44 -14.42 -13.89
N GLU A 132 17.40 -13.59 -14.24
CA GLU A 132 18.31 -12.91 -13.29
C GLU A 132 17.58 -11.96 -12.31
N LYS A 133 16.35 -11.51 -12.69
CA LYS A 133 15.51 -10.65 -11.86
C LYS A 133 14.64 -11.42 -10.86
N THR A 134 14.60 -12.74 -10.92
CA THR A 134 13.72 -13.54 -10.04
C THR A 134 14.19 -13.50 -8.60
N ASP A 135 15.48 -13.64 -8.35
CA ASP A 135 16.06 -13.58 -7.00
C ASP A 135 15.94 -12.19 -6.40
N ALA A 136 16.16 -11.15 -7.20
CA ALA A 136 15.96 -9.78 -6.78
C ALA A 136 14.49 -9.49 -6.45
N LYS A 137 13.55 -10.07 -7.19
CA LYS A 137 12.10 -9.95 -6.94
C LYS A 137 11.68 -10.68 -5.66
N GLN A 138 12.19 -11.88 -5.42
CA GLN A 138 11.95 -12.63 -4.18
C GLN A 138 12.51 -11.88 -2.98
N ALA A 139 13.72 -11.37 -3.06
CA ALA A 139 14.31 -10.54 -2.01
C ALA A 139 13.48 -9.28 -1.75
N TYR A 140 12.96 -8.63 -2.80
CA TYR A 140 12.08 -7.46 -2.67
C TYR A 140 10.75 -7.81 -1.98
N MET A 141 10.13 -8.95 -2.35
CA MET A 141 8.90 -9.43 -1.71
C MET A 141 9.13 -9.73 -0.22
N LEU A 142 10.18 -10.48 0.11
CA LEU A 142 10.54 -10.81 1.50
C LEU A 142 10.81 -9.54 2.32
N ASN A 143 11.51 -8.58 1.73
CA ASN A 143 11.74 -7.28 2.36
C ASN A 143 10.44 -6.52 2.63
N GLY A 144 9.49 -6.54 1.69
CA GLY A 144 8.15 -5.95 1.84
C GLY A 144 7.33 -6.60 2.96
N VAL A 145 7.35 -7.94 3.05
CA VAL A 145 6.69 -8.69 4.14
C VAL A 145 7.32 -8.31 5.49
N LEU A 146 8.65 -8.28 5.57
CA LEU A 146 9.36 -7.90 6.80
C LEU A 146 9.04 -6.45 7.20
N ASP A 147 8.98 -5.53 6.26
CA ASP A 147 8.59 -4.15 6.51
C ASP A 147 7.17 -4.04 7.07
N THR A 148 6.24 -4.80 6.52
CA THR A 148 4.85 -4.82 6.98
C THR A 148 4.75 -5.34 8.41
N LEU A 149 5.46 -6.43 8.73
CA LEU A 149 5.53 -6.99 10.09
C LEU A 149 6.14 -5.99 11.08
N LEU A 150 7.25 -5.37 10.73
CA LEU A 150 7.91 -4.36 11.57
C LEU A 150 6.98 -3.16 11.80
N ARG A 151 6.42 -2.58 10.75
CA ARG A 151 5.48 -1.43 10.85
C ARG A 151 4.23 -1.76 11.66
N GLY A 152 3.80 -3.03 11.65
CA GLY A 152 2.71 -3.51 12.51
C GLY A 152 2.99 -3.40 14.00
N THR A 153 4.24 -3.30 14.43
CA THR A 153 4.59 -3.08 15.84
C THR A 153 4.50 -1.60 16.28
N GLY A 154 4.10 -0.71 15.38
CA GLY A 154 3.86 0.71 15.65
C GLY A 154 5.05 1.60 15.30
N VAL A 155 5.16 2.75 15.97
CA VAL A 155 6.16 3.79 15.63
C VAL A 155 7.59 3.26 15.65
N TRP A 156 7.95 2.48 16.65
CA TRP A 156 9.30 1.91 16.77
C TRP A 156 9.60 0.91 15.65
N GLY A 157 8.64 0.07 15.30
CA GLY A 157 8.80 -0.83 14.18
C GLY A 157 8.89 -0.11 12.84
N ALA A 158 8.15 0.98 12.67
CA ALA A 158 8.28 1.84 11.49
C ALA A 158 9.68 2.47 11.41
N ALA A 159 10.24 2.91 12.55
CA ALA A 159 11.59 3.45 12.61
C ALA A 159 12.65 2.40 12.25
N VAL A 160 12.54 1.17 12.78
CA VAL A 160 13.45 0.06 12.47
C VAL A 160 13.35 -0.35 11.00
N ALA A 161 12.14 -0.46 10.45
CA ALA A 161 11.93 -0.77 9.02
C ALA A 161 12.58 0.31 8.14
N THR A 162 12.40 1.57 8.50
CA THR A 162 13.00 2.70 7.77
C THR A 162 14.52 2.66 7.84
N LEU A 163 15.10 2.47 9.03
CA LEU A 163 16.56 2.38 9.20
C LEU A 163 17.14 1.24 8.36
N LYS A 164 16.52 0.05 8.40
CA LYS A 164 16.91 -1.08 7.55
C LYS A 164 16.92 -0.70 6.07
N ASN A 165 15.85 -0.07 5.59
CA ASN A 165 15.73 0.32 4.18
C ASN A 165 16.73 1.41 3.78
N VAL A 166 17.03 2.35 4.68
CA VAL A 166 18.09 3.36 4.47
C VAL A 166 19.45 2.69 4.33
N ILE A 167 19.77 1.74 5.22
CA ILE A 167 21.03 0.99 5.16
C ILE A 167 21.13 0.23 3.85
N MET A 168 20.10 -0.54 3.47
CA MET A 168 20.09 -1.31 2.22
C MET A 168 20.28 -0.40 1.01
N GLN A 169 19.53 0.71 0.94
CA GLN A 169 19.66 1.66 -0.17
C GLN A 169 21.03 2.33 -0.20
N SER A 170 21.63 2.58 0.96
CA SER A 170 22.99 3.13 1.03
C SER A 170 24.03 2.16 0.46
N TYR A 171 23.91 0.86 0.79
CA TYR A 171 24.78 -0.16 0.20
C TYR A 171 24.62 -0.24 -1.32
N GLU A 172 23.40 -0.25 -1.82
CA GLU A 172 23.13 -0.25 -3.26
C GLU A 172 23.73 0.97 -3.96
N GLU A 173 23.58 2.17 -3.40
CA GLU A 173 24.11 3.39 -4.00
C GLU A 173 25.63 3.47 -3.90
N LEU A 174 26.24 2.99 -2.81
CA LEU A 174 27.68 2.96 -2.65
C LEU A 174 28.36 1.96 -3.61
N GLY A 175 27.68 0.85 -3.92
CA GLY A 175 28.16 -0.16 -4.89
C GLY A 175 28.14 0.31 -6.36
N LYS A 176 27.44 1.41 -6.66
CA LYS A 176 27.39 1.97 -8.02
C LYS A 176 28.67 2.76 -8.34
N GLY A 177 29.09 2.70 -9.61
CA GLY A 177 30.23 3.48 -10.11
C GLY A 177 30.05 4.99 -9.96
N TYR A 178 31.14 5.71 -9.96
CA TYR A 178 31.15 7.17 -9.87
C TYR A 178 30.27 7.79 -10.98
N GLY A 179 29.42 8.73 -10.63
CA GLY A 179 28.47 9.38 -11.56
C GLY A 179 27.12 8.65 -11.73
N LYS A 180 26.98 7.42 -11.22
CA LYS A 180 25.69 6.66 -11.23
C LYS A 180 24.97 6.69 -9.89
N LYS A 181 25.56 7.34 -8.88
CA LYS A 181 25.00 7.40 -7.51
C LYS A 181 23.86 8.40 -7.43
N ASP A 182 22.72 7.95 -6.91
CA ASP A 182 21.53 8.78 -6.71
C ASP A 182 21.18 8.87 -5.22
N TYR A 183 21.79 9.81 -4.54
CA TYR A 183 21.54 10.03 -3.10
C TYR A 183 20.10 10.45 -2.78
N SER A 184 19.32 10.91 -3.78
CA SER A 184 17.90 11.20 -3.58
C SER A 184 17.08 9.95 -3.23
N ARG A 185 17.56 8.76 -3.60
CA ARG A 185 16.94 7.49 -3.22
C ARG A 185 17.12 7.19 -1.74
N ILE A 186 18.26 7.55 -1.16
CA ILE A 186 18.50 7.38 0.28
C ILE A 186 17.61 8.34 1.06
N SER A 187 17.53 9.62 0.66
CA SER A 187 16.64 10.59 1.31
C SER A 187 15.18 10.15 1.18
N GLN A 188 14.77 9.59 0.06
CA GLN A 188 13.43 9.03 -0.11
C GLN A 188 13.12 7.98 0.96
N LYS A 189 14.05 7.07 1.24
CA LYS A 189 13.86 6.03 2.27
C LYS A 189 13.70 6.61 3.68
N VAL A 190 14.37 7.71 3.98
CA VAL A 190 14.18 8.43 5.26
C VAL A 190 12.76 9.00 5.35
N PHE A 191 12.28 9.66 4.30
CA PHE A 191 10.92 10.21 4.28
C PHE A 191 9.83 9.15 4.23
N ASP A 192 10.13 7.93 3.76
CA ASP A 192 9.22 6.78 3.78
C ASP A 192 8.92 6.26 5.21
N LEU A 193 9.56 6.81 6.25
CA LEU A 193 9.12 6.63 7.65
C LEU A 193 7.65 7.03 7.80
N SER A 194 7.25 8.10 7.14
CA SER A 194 5.86 8.55 7.06
C SER A 194 5.38 8.49 5.62
N PRO A 195 4.42 7.61 5.28
CA PRO A 195 3.91 7.49 3.91
C PRO A 195 3.43 8.82 3.29
N PRO A 196 2.73 9.70 4.02
CA PRO A 196 2.38 11.03 3.49
C PRO A 196 3.58 11.88 3.14
N LEU A 197 4.61 11.91 4.01
CA LEU A 197 5.83 12.69 3.76
C LEU A 197 6.65 12.09 2.63
N GLY A 198 6.79 10.76 2.58
CA GLY A 198 7.46 10.06 1.50
C GLY A 198 6.80 10.32 0.14
N SER A 199 5.47 10.33 0.10
CA SER A 199 4.72 10.67 -1.12
C SER A 199 5.01 12.09 -1.59
N LYS A 200 5.00 13.07 -0.69
CA LYS A 200 5.30 14.48 -1.00
C LYS A 200 6.74 14.65 -1.47
N HIS A 201 7.69 14.08 -0.74
CA HIS A 201 9.10 14.11 -1.11
C HIS A 201 9.32 13.55 -2.52
N ARG A 202 8.72 12.40 -2.84
CA ARG A 202 8.81 11.78 -4.16
C ARG A 202 8.29 12.69 -5.27
N LYS A 203 7.16 13.35 -5.07
CA LYS A 203 6.60 14.30 -6.04
C LYS A 203 7.52 15.49 -6.26
N ILE A 204 8.06 16.07 -5.20
CA ILE A 204 9.01 17.18 -5.31
C ILE A 204 10.29 16.75 -6.03
N MET A 205 10.85 15.58 -5.68
CA MET A 205 12.05 15.07 -6.35
C MET A 205 11.81 14.73 -7.81
N ASN A 206 10.64 14.21 -8.15
CA ASN A 206 10.27 13.98 -9.55
C ASN A 206 10.13 15.31 -10.32
N ALA A 207 9.61 16.36 -9.68
CA ALA A 207 9.55 17.69 -10.27
C ALA A 207 10.95 18.24 -10.56
N VAL A 208 11.88 18.13 -9.60
CA VAL A 208 13.29 18.58 -9.77
C VAL A 208 13.96 17.82 -10.91
N LYS A 209 13.90 16.48 -10.88
CA LYS A 209 14.48 15.64 -11.94
C LYS A 209 13.83 15.90 -13.31
N GLY A 210 12.51 16.06 -13.32
CA GLY A 210 11.76 16.39 -14.54
C GLY A 210 12.16 17.74 -15.13
N TYR A 211 12.39 18.74 -14.28
CA TYR A 211 12.91 20.04 -14.70
C TYR A 211 14.32 19.93 -15.27
N ASP A 212 15.24 19.28 -14.55
CA ASP A 212 16.63 19.15 -14.98
C ASP A 212 16.73 18.41 -16.33
N TYR A 213 15.96 17.32 -16.50
CA TYR A 213 15.94 16.54 -17.74
C TYR A 213 15.36 17.31 -18.93
N ASN A 214 14.29 18.10 -18.70
CA ASN A 214 13.55 18.77 -19.77
C ASN A 214 13.83 20.28 -19.85
N ARG A 215 14.91 20.77 -19.23
CA ARG A 215 15.20 22.20 -19.03
C ARG A 215 15.09 23.01 -20.31
N ASP A 216 15.64 22.49 -21.40
CA ASP A 216 15.69 23.22 -22.69
C ASP A 216 14.33 23.28 -23.38
N VAL A 217 13.51 22.22 -23.27
CA VAL A 217 12.15 22.17 -23.81
C VAL A 217 11.22 23.08 -22.99
N ILE A 218 11.38 23.07 -21.65
CA ILE A 218 10.59 23.92 -20.75
C ILE A 218 10.86 25.40 -21.06
N LYS A 219 12.12 25.79 -21.24
CA LYS A 219 12.51 27.18 -21.52
C LYS A 219 11.97 27.70 -22.85
N LYS A 220 11.86 26.85 -23.85
CA LYS A 220 11.34 27.24 -25.17
C LYS A 220 9.84 27.46 -25.17
N MET A 221 9.13 27.01 -24.12
CA MET A 221 7.68 27.05 -24.03
C MET A 221 6.94 26.39 -25.22
N ASP A 222 7.62 25.48 -25.92
CA ASP A 222 7.07 24.73 -27.03
C ASP A 222 6.06 23.68 -26.51
N HIS A 223 5.23 23.12 -27.42
CA HIS A 223 4.28 22.05 -27.18
C HIS A 223 3.01 22.42 -26.35
N GLY A 224 2.75 23.68 -26.02
CA GLY A 224 1.52 24.10 -25.34
C GLY A 224 1.23 23.33 -24.06
N ILE A 225 0.05 22.68 -23.97
CA ILE A 225 -0.36 21.89 -22.79
C ILE A 225 0.51 20.65 -22.57
N ASN A 226 1.18 20.15 -23.62
CA ASN A 226 2.08 18.99 -23.55
C ASN A 226 3.52 19.36 -23.18
N ASN A 227 3.79 20.63 -22.85
CA ASN A 227 5.10 21.03 -22.36
C ASN A 227 5.40 20.35 -21.03
N PRO A 228 6.58 19.71 -20.86
CA PRO A 228 6.98 19.05 -19.61
C PRO A 228 6.96 19.98 -18.37
N GLY A 229 7.02 21.29 -18.57
CA GLY A 229 6.90 22.28 -17.50
C GLY A 229 5.59 22.17 -16.71
N TRP A 230 4.50 21.78 -17.37
CA TRP A 230 3.23 21.56 -16.68
C TRP A 230 3.29 20.36 -15.72
N ASN A 231 3.97 19.28 -16.12
CA ASN A 231 4.13 18.11 -15.25
C ASN A 231 5.02 18.45 -14.03
N VAL A 232 6.04 19.29 -14.22
CA VAL A 232 6.88 19.81 -13.12
C VAL A 232 6.02 20.65 -12.18
N PHE A 233 5.26 21.60 -12.72
CA PHE A 233 4.40 22.48 -11.94
C PHE A 233 3.34 21.68 -11.14
N THR A 234 2.61 20.78 -11.78
CA THR A 234 1.59 19.98 -11.09
C THR A 234 2.19 19.08 -10.02
N SER A 235 3.38 18.50 -10.25
CA SER A 235 4.08 17.69 -9.25
C SER A 235 4.47 18.50 -8.01
N VAL A 236 4.89 19.76 -8.18
CA VAL A 236 5.16 20.68 -7.05
C VAL A 236 3.87 21.01 -6.31
N VAL A 237 2.83 21.42 -7.03
CA VAL A 237 1.52 21.76 -6.43
C VAL A 237 0.95 20.58 -5.64
N GLU A 238 0.95 19.37 -6.22
CA GLU A 238 0.51 18.18 -5.51
C GLU A 238 1.39 17.83 -4.30
N GLY A 239 2.70 18.02 -4.41
CA GLY A 239 3.64 17.81 -3.31
C GLY A 239 3.34 18.70 -2.11
N VAL A 240 2.88 19.93 -2.35
CA VAL A 240 2.56 20.91 -1.30
C VAL A 240 1.13 20.78 -0.81
N THR A 241 0.15 20.73 -1.72
CA THR A 241 -1.28 20.90 -1.40
C THR A 241 -2.05 19.61 -1.21
N ASN A 242 -1.54 18.46 -1.69
CA ASN A 242 -2.26 17.19 -1.85
C ASN A 242 -3.42 17.24 -2.86
N ALA A 243 -3.62 18.33 -3.59
CA ALA A 243 -4.66 18.42 -4.61
C ALA A 243 -4.24 17.60 -5.86
N PRO A 244 -5.07 16.68 -6.39
CA PRO A 244 -4.69 15.77 -7.48
C PRO A 244 -4.72 16.47 -8.85
N VAL A 245 -3.97 17.56 -9.00
CA VAL A 245 -3.94 18.38 -10.23
C VAL A 245 -3.26 17.67 -11.40
N ASP A 246 -2.34 16.75 -11.14
CA ASP A 246 -1.68 15.95 -12.18
C ASP A 246 -2.70 15.11 -12.98
N ARG A 247 -3.72 14.55 -12.31
CA ARG A 247 -4.79 13.81 -13.00
C ARG A 247 -5.59 14.66 -13.95
N ALA A 248 -5.87 15.90 -13.60
CA ALA A 248 -6.57 16.83 -14.47
C ALA A 248 -5.70 17.20 -15.68
N LEU A 249 -4.43 17.51 -15.45
CA LEU A 249 -3.47 17.79 -16.51
C LEU A 249 -3.34 16.61 -17.50
N ARG A 250 -3.13 15.39 -17.01
CA ARG A 250 -3.01 14.20 -17.87
C ARG A 250 -4.26 13.95 -18.69
N LYS A 251 -5.45 14.12 -18.12
CA LYS A 251 -6.70 14.02 -18.90
C LYS A 251 -6.74 15.05 -20.02
N THR A 252 -6.37 16.29 -19.74
CA THR A 252 -6.34 17.35 -20.75
C THR A 252 -5.29 17.07 -21.82
N GLN A 253 -4.11 16.61 -21.46
CA GLN A 253 -3.05 16.20 -22.39
C GLN A 253 -3.51 15.03 -23.26
N ASN A 254 -4.14 14.01 -22.68
CA ASN A 254 -4.67 12.88 -23.42
C ASN A 254 -5.76 13.30 -24.41
N VAL A 255 -6.65 14.21 -24.04
CA VAL A 255 -7.67 14.76 -24.95
C VAL A 255 -7.01 15.53 -26.09
N ASP A 256 -6.01 16.37 -25.82
CA ASP A 256 -5.27 17.09 -26.85
C ASP A 256 -4.58 16.15 -27.84
N LEU A 257 -3.93 15.09 -27.33
CA LEU A 257 -3.32 14.05 -28.16
C LEU A 257 -4.36 13.30 -29.01
N ALA A 258 -5.55 13.03 -28.43
CA ALA A 258 -6.65 12.40 -29.15
C ALA A 258 -7.16 13.25 -30.31
N ILE A 259 -7.33 14.56 -30.08
CA ILE A 259 -7.80 15.51 -31.08
C ILE A 259 -6.77 15.62 -32.23
N ARG A 260 -5.48 15.62 -31.94
CA ARG A 260 -4.39 15.67 -32.94
C ARG A 260 -4.19 14.36 -33.70
N GLY A 261 -4.92 13.29 -33.36
CA GLY A 261 -4.82 12.00 -34.02
C GLY A 261 -3.58 11.17 -33.67
N ASN A 262 -2.82 11.58 -32.68
CA ASN A 262 -1.53 10.98 -32.29
C ASN A 262 -1.66 9.89 -31.23
N ILE A 263 -2.80 9.20 -31.15
CA ILE A 263 -3.00 8.13 -30.17
C ILE A 263 -3.32 6.81 -30.84
N GLU A 264 -2.72 5.76 -30.32
CA GLU A 264 -3.03 4.38 -30.67
C GLU A 264 -4.49 4.02 -30.33
N PRO A 265 -5.14 3.13 -31.11
CA PRO A 265 -6.55 2.79 -30.95
C PRO A 265 -6.92 2.31 -29.53
N TRP A 266 -6.02 1.57 -28.87
CA TRP A 266 -6.23 1.08 -27.51
C TRP A 266 -6.17 2.19 -26.44
N GLN A 267 -5.42 3.25 -26.71
CA GLN A 267 -5.36 4.42 -25.82
C GLN A 267 -6.65 5.24 -25.89
N ARG A 268 -7.31 5.28 -27.06
CA ARG A 268 -8.63 5.92 -27.20
C ARG A 268 -9.72 5.25 -26.38
N ALA A 269 -9.61 3.94 -26.18
CA ALA A 269 -10.57 3.19 -25.37
C ALA A 269 -10.41 3.44 -23.85
N ALA A 270 -9.27 4.00 -23.40
CA ALA A 270 -8.96 4.28 -22.00
C ALA A 270 -9.23 5.74 -21.59
N LEU A 271 -9.62 6.61 -22.53
CA LEU A 271 -10.01 8.01 -22.32
C LEU A 271 -11.49 8.13 -21.93
#